data_76ec797a86bfcdf35c62905b1d28db77
#
_entry.id   76ec797a86bfcdf35c62905b1d28db77
#
_cell.length_a   1.000
_cell.length_b   1.000
_cell.length_c   1.000
_cell.angle_alpha   90.00
_cell.angle_beta   90.00
_cell.angle_gamma   90.00
#
_symmetry.space_group_name_H-M   'P 1'
#
loop_
_entity.id
_entity.type
_entity.pdbx_description
1 polymer ?
#
loop_
_entity_poly.entity_id
_entity_poly.type
_entity_poly.pdbx_seq_one_letter_code
_entity_poly.pdbx_strand_id
1 'polypeptide(L)'
;MEMKKSGLGTTAIHAGTLKNLYGTLAMPIYQTSTFIFDSAEQGGRRFALEEAGYIYTRLGNPTTTVLENKIAALEEGEAGIAMSSGMGAISSTLWTVLKAGDHVVTDKTLYGCTFALMNHGLTRFGVEVTFVDTSNLEEVKNAMKKNTRVVYLETPANPNLKIVDLEALSKIAHTNPNTLVIVDNTFATPYMQKPLKLGVDIVVHSATKYLNGHGDVIAGLVVTRQELADQIRFVGLKDMTGAVLGPQEAYYIIRGLKTFEIRMERHCKNARTIVDFLNKHPKVEKVYYPGLETHSGYEIAKKQMKDFGAMISFELKGGFEAGKTLLNNLKLCSLAVSLGDTETLIQHPASMTHSPYTKEEREAAGITDGLVRLSVGLENVEDIIADLEQGLEKI
;
A
#
# COMPACT_ATOMS: atom_id res chain seq x y z
N MET A 1 8.93 -12.90 -24.63
CA MET A 1 7.89 -11.87 -24.85
C MET A 1 8.30 -10.66 -24.03
N GLU A 2 8.51 -9.50 -24.65
CA GLU A 2 8.79 -8.27 -23.93
C GLU A 2 7.53 -7.82 -23.20
N MET A 3 7.42 -8.15 -21.92
CA MET A 3 6.23 -7.91 -21.10
C MET A 3 5.85 -6.42 -20.92
N LYS A 4 6.76 -5.48 -21.27
CA LYS A 4 6.51 -4.02 -21.22
C LYS A 4 5.37 -3.51 -22.13
N LYS A 5 4.93 -4.32 -23.09
CA LYS A 5 3.82 -3.99 -24.02
C LYS A 5 2.51 -4.74 -23.74
N SER A 6 2.48 -5.58 -22.69
CA SER A 6 1.30 -6.37 -22.35
C SER A 6 0.36 -5.58 -21.45
N GLY A 7 -0.94 -5.86 -21.54
CA GLY A 7 -1.94 -5.33 -20.61
C GLY A 7 -1.73 -5.83 -19.19
N LEU A 8 -2.32 -5.15 -18.20
CA LEU A 8 -2.11 -5.40 -16.78
C LEU A 8 -2.42 -6.85 -16.39
N GLY A 9 -3.55 -7.41 -16.82
CA GLY A 9 -3.94 -8.79 -16.51
C GLY A 9 -2.96 -9.81 -17.06
N THR A 10 -2.46 -9.62 -18.29
CA THR A 10 -1.42 -10.46 -18.86
C THR A 10 -0.12 -10.36 -18.05
N THR A 11 0.27 -9.15 -17.66
CA THR A 11 1.44 -8.89 -16.82
C THR A 11 1.29 -9.57 -15.45
N ALA A 12 0.12 -9.44 -14.81
CA ALA A 12 -0.17 -10.07 -13.52
C ALA A 12 -0.08 -11.61 -13.58
N ILE A 13 -0.44 -12.21 -14.69
CA ILE A 13 -0.37 -13.67 -14.86
C ILE A 13 1.05 -14.13 -15.20
N HIS A 14 1.73 -13.49 -16.15
CA HIS A 14 2.92 -14.05 -16.81
C HIS A 14 4.24 -13.39 -16.44
N ALA A 15 4.26 -12.13 -15.97
CA ALA A 15 5.51 -11.45 -15.67
C ALA A 15 6.29 -12.17 -14.56
N GLY A 16 7.62 -12.14 -14.67
CA GLY A 16 8.53 -12.66 -13.67
C GLY A 16 8.62 -14.19 -13.57
N THR A 17 7.85 -14.94 -14.37
CA THR A 17 7.86 -16.41 -14.31
C THR A 17 9.24 -16.96 -14.69
N LEU A 18 9.82 -17.76 -13.80
CA LEU A 18 11.09 -18.45 -14.03
C LEU A 18 10.85 -19.84 -14.62
N LYS A 19 11.77 -20.26 -15.50
CA LYS A 19 11.82 -21.66 -15.92
C LYS A 19 12.18 -22.53 -14.73
N ASN A 20 11.49 -23.65 -14.56
CA ASN A 20 11.78 -24.62 -13.52
C ASN A 20 12.13 -25.98 -14.12
N LEU A 21 12.77 -26.82 -13.33
CA LEU A 21 13.35 -28.11 -13.77
C LEU A 21 12.33 -29.04 -14.44
N TYR A 22 11.07 -29.03 -13.97
CA TYR A 22 10.04 -29.95 -14.42
C TYR A 22 9.02 -29.31 -15.36
N GLY A 23 9.19 -28.05 -15.75
CA GLY A 23 8.27 -27.35 -16.64
C GLY A 23 6.86 -27.15 -16.06
N THR A 24 6.71 -27.06 -14.75
CA THR A 24 5.41 -26.87 -14.10
C THR A 24 4.83 -25.51 -14.46
N LEU A 25 3.54 -25.42 -14.73
CA LEU A 25 2.82 -24.18 -15.01
C LEU A 25 2.74 -23.26 -13.77
N ALA A 26 2.48 -23.83 -12.60
CA ALA A 26 2.52 -23.11 -11.34
C ALA A 26 3.96 -22.99 -10.85
N MET A 27 4.34 -21.84 -10.28
CA MET A 27 5.66 -21.68 -9.68
C MET A 27 5.85 -22.66 -8.53
N PRO A 28 6.93 -23.46 -8.49
CA PRO A 28 7.26 -24.28 -7.33
C PRO A 28 7.54 -23.45 -6.08
N ILE A 29 7.21 -24.00 -4.91
CA ILE A 29 7.58 -23.41 -3.62
C ILE A 29 8.92 -23.96 -3.19
N TYR A 30 9.94 -23.14 -3.20
CA TYR A 30 11.29 -23.52 -2.74
C TYR A 30 11.42 -23.26 -1.23
N GLN A 31 10.81 -24.16 -0.45
CA GLN A 31 10.76 -24.04 1.02
C GLN A 31 12.10 -24.47 1.64
N THR A 32 13.09 -23.57 1.56
CA THR A 32 14.42 -23.78 2.10
C THR A 32 15.01 -22.51 2.68
N SER A 33 15.84 -22.61 3.70
CA SER A 33 16.60 -21.48 4.26
C SER A 33 17.92 -21.25 3.51
N THR A 34 18.53 -22.32 2.96
CA THR A 34 19.88 -22.27 2.38
C THR A 34 19.96 -23.04 1.07
N PHE A 35 20.98 -22.75 0.28
CA PHE A 35 21.24 -23.39 -1.01
C PHE A 35 22.65 -23.98 -1.01
N ILE A 36 22.82 -25.14 -1.64
CA ILE A 36 24.09 -25.87 -1.71
C ILE A 36 24.97 -25.28 -2.82
N PHE A 37 26.24 -25.16 -2.57
CA PHE A 37 27.28 -24.83 -3.58
C PHE A 37 27.95 -26.07 -4.10
N ASP A 38 28.40 -26.03 -5.35
CA ASP A 38 29.17 -27.11 -5.96
C ASP A 38 30.61 -27.15 -5.44
N SER A 39 31.14 -25.99 -4.98
CA SER A 39 32.48 -25.89 -4.37
C SER A 39 32.57 -24.65 -3.45
N ALA A 40 33.63 -24.61 -2.62
CA ALA A 40 33.92 -23.45 -1.77
C ALA A 40 34.19 -22.19 -2.62
N GLU A 41 34.85 -22.36 -3.77
CA GLU A 41 35.15 -21.28 -4.72
C GLU A 41 33.85 -20.69 -5.33
N GLN A 42 32.90 -21.56 -5.66
CA GLN A 42 31.57 -21.10 -6.13
C GLN A 42 30.85 -20.31 -5.02
N GLY A 43 30.86 -20.79 -3.78
CA GLY A 43 30.35 -20.07 -2.65
C GLY A 43 30.95 -18.66 -2.53
N GLY A 44 32.31 -18.60 -2.62
CA GLY A 44 33.05 -17.33 -2.61
C GLY A 44 32.60 -16.36 -3.71
N ARG A 45 32.51 -16.84 -4.96
CA ARG A 45 32.05 -15.98 -6.09
C ARG A 45 30.62 -15.47 -5.92
N ARG A 46 29.71 -16.31 -5.39
CA ARG A 46 28.33 -15.87 -5.13
C ARG A 46 28.24 -14.81 -4.04
N PHE A 47 29.02 -14.96 -2.96
CA PHE A 47 29.11 -13.92 -1.91
C PHE A 47 29.75 -12.62 -2.42
N ALA A 48 30.71 -12.72 -3.35
CA ALA A 48 31.33 -11.57 -4.01
C ALA A 48 30.47 -10.94 -5.10
N LEU A 49 29.28 -11.51 -5.39
CA LEU A 49 28.37 -11.11 -6.49
C LEU A 49 29.00 -11.26 -7.90
N GLU A 50 30.04 -12.10 -8.03
CA GLU A 50 30.70 -12.42 -9.29
C GLU A 50 30.00 -13.55 -10.07
N GLU A 51 29.18 -14.34 -9.37
CA GLU A 51 28.35 -15.40 -9.95
C GLU A 51 26.91 -15.25 -9.44
N ALA A 52 25.95 -15.21 -10.38
CA ALA A 52 24.53 -15.19 -10.04
C ALA A 52 24.09 -16.54 -9.42
N GLY A 53 23.23 -16.48 -8.39
CA GLY A 53 22.68 -17.67 -7.75
C GLY A 53 22.12 -17.38 -6.37
N TYR A 54 21.48 -18.40 -5.81
CA TYR A 54 20.91 -18.30 -4.47
C TYR A 54 21.91 -18.79 -3.43
N ILE A 55 21.93 -18.16 -2.27
CA ILE A 55 22.82 -18.44 -1.15
C ILE A 55 22.00 -18.82 0.07
N TYR A 56 21.10 -17.92 0.46
CA TYR A 56 20.28 -18.01 1.65
C TYR A 56 18.97 -17.23 1.42
N THR A 57 17.83 -17.75 1.85
CA THR A 57 16.51 -17.19 1.52
C THR A 57 16.33 -15.74 1.95
N ARG A 58 17.00 -15.25 3.02
CA ARG A 58 16.99 -13.83 3.39
C ARG A 58 17.60 -12.91 2.33
N LEU A 59 18.50 -13.43 1.49
CA LEU A 59 19.12 -12.69 0.39
C LEU A 59 18.33 -12.84 -0.92
N GLY A 60 17.67 -13.97 -1.09
CA GLY A 60 16.85 -14.28 -2.25
C GLY A 60 16.42 -15.74 -2.27
N ASN A 61 15.27 -16.01 -2.89
CA ASN A 61 14.69 -17.34 -3.05
C ASN A 61 13.96 -17.39 -4.39
N PRO A 62 14.01 -18.49 -5.16
CA PRO A 62 13.36 -18.54 -6.48
C PRO A 62 11.88 -18.19 -6.46
N THR A 63 11.14 -18.58 -5.42
CA THR A 63 9.70 -18.25 -5.29
C THR A 63 9.51 -16.76 -5.02
N THR A 64 10.24 -16.16 -4.08
CA THR A 64 10.15 -14.71 -3.80
C THR A 64 10.61 -13.88 -4.98
N THR A 65 11.65 -14.32 -5.72
CA THR A 65 12.13 -13.64 -6.93
C THR A 65 11.04 -13.52 -8.00
N VAL A 66 10.18 -14.53 -8.17
CA VAL A 66 9.03 -14.45 -9.11
C VAL A 66 8.06 -13.37 -8.68
N LEU A 67 7.77 -13.27 -7.39
CA LEU A 67 6.90 -12.20 -6.85
C LEU A 67 7.53 -10.82 -7.05
N GLU A 68 8.81 -10.67 -6.76
CA GLU A 68 9.57 -9.42 -6.90
C GLU A 68 9.58 -8.93 -8.35
N ASN A 69 9.89 -9.82 -9.29
CA ASN A 69 9.85 -9.50 -10.72
C ASN A 69 8.45 -9.14 -11.21
N LYS A 70 7.43 -9.81 -10.66
CA LYS A 70 6.04 -9.57 -11.03
C LYS A 70 5.55 -8.19 -10.56
N ILE A 71 5.83 -7.81 -9.32
CA ILE A 71 5.43 -6.50 -8.83
C ILE A 71 6.21 -5.37 -9.50
N ALA A 72 7.50 -5.56 -9.79
CA ALA A 72 8.30 -4.62 -10.56
C ALA A 72 7.67 -4.36 -11.94
N ALA A 73 7.26 -5.43 -12.63
CA ALA A 73 6.58 -5.32 -13.92
C ALA A 73 5.20 -4.65 -13.84
N LEU A 74 4.44 -4.90 -12.77
CA LEU A 74 3.11 -4.29 -12.55
C LEU A 74 3.21 -2.79 -12.27
N GLU A 75 4.18 -2.36 -11.47
CA GLU A 75 4.46 -0.93 -11.18
C GLU A 75 5.28 -0.26 -12.29
N GLU A 76 5.76 -1.03 -13.28
CA GLU A 76 6.65 -0.55 -14.34
C GLU A 76 7.97 0.04 -13.79
N GLY A 77 8.47 -0.56 -12.68
CA GLY A 77 9.78 -0.28 -12.10
C GLY A 77 10.85 -1.26 -12.55
N GLU A 78 12.09 -1.02 -12.13
CA GLU A 78 13.24 -1.84 -12.52
C GLU A 78 13.39 -3.08 -11.65
N ALA A 79 13.15 -2.95 -10.34
CA ALA A 79 13.33 -4.04 -9.38
C ALA A 79 12.28 -4.00 -8.27
N GLY A 80 11.91 -5.19 -7.78
CA GLY A 80 11.03 -5.39 -6.62
C GLY A 80 11.76 -6.08 -5.47
N ILE A 81 11.27 -5.88 -4.25
CA ILE A 81 11.76 -6.54 -3.05
C ILE A 81 10.54 -7.00 -2.24
N ALA A 82 10.53 -8.27 -1.83
CA ALA A 82 9.46 -8.85 -1.02
C ALA A 82 9.88 -8.94 0.45
N MET A 83 8.98 -8.53 1.34
CA MET A 83 9.19 -8.48 2.79
C MET A 83 7.99 -9.03 3.55
N SER A 84 8.19 -9.42 4.81
CA SER A 84 7.19 -10.10 5.64
C SER A 84 5.99 -9.24 6.06
N SER A 85 6.04 -7.94 5.86
CA SER A 85 4.91 -7.03 6.14
C SER A 85 5.08 -5.68 5.44
N GLY A 86 3.97 -4.93 5.30
CA GLY A 86 4.03 -3.53 4.82
C GLY A 86 4.94 -2.67 5.69
N MET A 87 4.87 -2.82 7.03
CA MET A 87 5.80 -2.11 7.93
C MET A 87 7.25 -2.57 7.77
N GLY A 88 7.48 -3.85 7.46
CA GLY A 88 8.81 -4.35 7.08
C GLY A 88 9.34 -3.67 5.82
N ALA A 89 8.49 -3.46 4.81
CA ALA A 89 8.83 -2.74 3.59
C ALA A 89 9.16 -1.27 3.87
N ILE A 90 8.31 -0.58 4.62
CA ILE A 90 8.49 0.83 4.99
C ILE A 90 9.75 1.01 5.83
N SER A 91 9.92 0.23 6.91
CA SER A 91 11.06 0.37 7.82
C SER A 91 12.38 0.01 7.16
N SER A 92 12.45 -1.08 6.39
CA SER A 92 13.67 -1.44 5.65
C SER A 92 14.07 -0.35 4.66
N THR A 93 13.10 0.24 3.96
CA THR A 93 13.34 1.33 3.03
C THR A 93 13.88 2.57 3.76
N LEU A 94 13.20 3.02 4.81
CA LEU A 94 13.58 4.22 5.54
C LEU A 94 14.94 4.07 6.24
N TRP A 95 15.22 2.93 6.88
CA TRP A 95 16.53 2.66 7.49
C TRP A 95 17.67 2.57 6.48
N THR A 96 17.39 2.25 5.22
CA THR A 96 18.39 2.25 4.16
C THR A 96 18.76 3.66 3.72
N VAL A 97 17.76 4.53 3.55
CA VAL A 97 17.96 5.84 2.89
C VAL A 97 18.19 6.99 3.88
N LEU A 98 17.95 6.77 5.19
CA LEU A 98 18.07 7.78 6.24
C LEU A 98 19.23 7.47 7.20
N LYS A 99 19.84 8.53 7.71
CA LYS A 99 20.83 8.50 8.80
C LYS A 99 20.56 9.64 9.79
N ALA A 100 21.23 9.63 10.93
CA ALA A 100 21.17 10.73 11.90
C ALA A 100 21.51 12.07 11.24
N GLY A 101 20.72 13.09 11.52
CA GLY A 101 20.84 14.43 10.94
C GLY A 101 20.10 14.63 9.62
N ASP A 102 19.52 13.57 9.03
CA ASP A 102 18.63 13.72 7.87
C ASP A 102 17.23 14.21 8.30
N HIS A 103 16.53 14.81 7.34
CA HIS A 103 15.18 15.32 7.53
C HIS A 103 14.18 14.61 6.61
N VAL A 104 12.99 14.34 7.16
CA VAL A 104 11.84 13.78 6.45
C VAL A 104 10.69 14.79 6.46
N VAL A 105 10.09 15.04 5.29
CA VAL A 105 8.79 15.69 5.16
C VAL A 105 7.76 14.60 4.94
N THR A 106 6.68 14.57 5.72
CA THR A 106 5.67 13.53 5.59
C THR A 106 4.26 14.06 5.78
N ASP A 107 3.26 13.32 5.27
CA ASP A 107 1.86 13.70 5.46
C ASP A 107 1.42 13.59 6.93
N LYS A 108 0.51 14.46 7.34
CA LYS A 108 -0.17 14.40 8.65
C LYS A 108 -1.09 13.20 8.75
N THR A 109 -1.61 12.73 7.59
CA THR A 109 -2.57 11.63 7.48
C THR A 109 -1.85 10.40 6.98
N LEU A 110 -1.40 9.55 7.89
CA LEU A 110 -0.68 8.31 7.61
C LEU A 110 -1.37 7.12 8.29
N TYR A 111 -1.09 5.93 7.79
CA TYR A 111 -1.38 4.72 8.54
C TYR A 111 -0.74 4.79 9.94
N GLY A 112 -1.50 4.42 10.98
CA GLY A 112 -1.09 4.66 12.38
C GLY A 112 0.30 4.13 12.76
N CYS A 113 0.70 2.93 12.25
CA CYS A 113 2.04 2.41 12.51
C CYS A 113 3.13 3.17 11.75
N THR A 114 2.84 3.69 10.55
CA THR A 114 3.76 4.56 9.81
C THR A 114 3.94 5.89 10.54
N PHE A 115 2.85 6.48 11.02
CA PHE A 115 2.91 7.68 11.85
C PHE A 115 3.76 7.45 13.11
N ALA A 116 3.55 6.34 13.82
CA ALA A 116 4.33 6.01 15.01
C ALA A 116 5.83 5.82 14.69
N LEU A 117 6.15 5.16 13.55
CA LEU A 117 7.53 5.02 13.10
C LEU A 117 8.17 6.38 12.82
N MET A 118 7.47 7.29 12.12
CA MET A 118 7.96 8.65 11.84
C MET A 118 8.13 9.46 13.12
N ASN A 119 7.08 9.51 13.97
CA ASN A 119 7.03 10.39 15.14
C ASN A 119 7.86 9.90 16.34
N HIS A 120 7.94 8.60 16.56
CA HIS A 120 8.61 8.02 17.72
C HIS A 120 9.77 7.10 17.36
N GLY A 121 9.74 6.46 16.21
CA GLY A 121 10.79 5.52 15.77
C GLY A 121 12.04 6.26 15.30
N LEU A 122 11.93 6.96 14.18
CA LEU A 122 13.06 7.62 13.51
C LEU A 122 13.67 8.75 14.33
N THR A 123 12.84 9.52 15.03
CA THR A 123 13.29 10.64 15.87
C THR A 123 14.24 10.23 17.00
N ARG A 124 14.07 9.00 17.54
CA ARG A 124 14.98 8.42 18.55
C ARG A 124 16.40 8.21 18.05
N PHE A 125 16.59 8.14 16.73
CA PHE A 125 17.87 7.92 16.07
C PHE A 125 18.38 9.18 15.35
N GLY A 126 17.87 10.33 15.75
CA GLY A 126 18.36 11.64 15.29
C GLY A 126 17.90 12.04 13.88
N VAL A 127 16.83 11.41 13.36
CA VAL A 127 16.16 11.87 12.14
C VAL A 127 15.14 12.93 12.51
N GLU A 128 15.16 14.05 11.82
CA GLU A 128 14.18 15.11 11.98
C GLU A 128 12.94 14.83 11.11
N VAL A 129 11.72 15.02 11.63
CA VAL A 129 10.48 14.79 10.88
C VAL A 129 9.56 16.00 10.96
N THR A 130 9.09 16.47 9.80
CA THR A 130 8.11 17.55 9.69
C THR A 130 6.82 17.00 9.04
N PHE A 131 5.71 17.09 9.76
CA PHE A 131 4.39 16.70 9.29
C PHE A 131 3.68 17.88 8.63
N VAL A 132 3.21 17.68 7.40
CA VAL A 132 2.52 18.68 6.59
C VAL A 132 1.26 18.10 5.95
N ASP A 133 0.42 18.93 5.37
CA ASP A 133 -0.57 18.47 4.41
C ASP A 133 0.09 18.35 3.03
N THR A 134 0.40 17.13 2.59
CA THR A 134 1.09 16.90 1.32
C THR A 134 0.22 17.23 0.08
N SER A 135 -1.09 17.38 0.24
CA SER A 135 -1.96 17.91 -0.83
C SER A 135 -1.82 19.42 -1.02
N ASN A 136 -1.28 20.13 -0.01
CA ASN A 136 -0.89 21.54 -0.09
C ASN A 136 0.59 21.65 -0.47
N LEU A 137 0.85 21.83 -1.75
CA LEU A 137 2.22 21.88 -2.30
C LEU A 137 3.07 23.02 -1.70
N GLU A 138 2.47 24.13 -1.28
CA GLU A 138 3.20 25.22 -0.62
C GLU A 138 3.64 24.83 0.80
N GLU A 139 2.83 24.06 1.55
CA GLU A 139 3.28 23.50 2.83
C GLU A 139 4.48 22.56 2.63
N VAL A 140 4.44 21.68 1.62
CA VAL A 140 5.55 20.80 1.29
C VAL A 140 6.81 21.61 0.98
N LYS A 141 6.70 22.61 0.09
CA LYS A 141 7.81 23.47 -0.31
C LYS A 141 8.44 24.21 0.86
N ASN A 142 7.60 24.76 1.75
CA ASN A 142 8.05 25.50 2.92
C ASN A 142 8.69 24.60 3.99
N ALA A 143 8.32 23.33 4.06
CA ALA A 143 8.89 22.36 4.97
C ALA A 143 10.23 21.78 4.50
N MET A 144 10.56 21.90 3.20
CA MET A 144 11.82 21.39 2.64
C MET A 144 13.03 22.11 3.24
N LYS A 145 14.05 21.36 3.66
CA LYS A 145 15.32 21.81 4.21
C LYS A 145 16.49 21.31 3.35
N LYS A 146 17.68 21.86 3.55
CA LYS A 146 18.90 21.39 2.84
C LYS A 146 19.21 19.92 3.11
N ASN A 147 18.89 19.43 4.31
CA ASN A 147 19.07 18.04 4.75
C ASN A 147 17.81 17.18 4.55
N THR A 148 16.78 17.67 3.85
CA THR A 148 15.62 16.84 3.51
C THR A 148 16.07 15.71 2.59
N ARG A 149 15.91 14.46 3.07
CA ARG A 149 16.29 13.25 2.37
C ARG A 149 15.11 12.49 1.81
N VAL A 150 13.95 12.59 2.48
CA VAL A 150 12.73 11.85 2.09
C VAL A 150 11.52 12.78 2.15
N VAL A 151 10.66 12.68 1.14
CA VAL A 151 9.26 13.08 1.20
C VAL A 151 8.43 11.80 1.15
N TYR A 152 7.68 11.51 2.23
CA TYR A 152 6.87 10.30 2.35
C TYR A 152 5.38 10.62 2.42
N LEU A 153 4.55 9.87 1.67
CA LEU A 153 3.10 10.06 1.66
C LEU A 153 2.34 8.80 1.27
N GLU A 154 1.04 8.83 1.54
CA GLU A 154 0.05 7.84 1.09
C GLU A 154 -0.99 8.55 0.21
N THR A 155 -1.34 7.98 -0.95
CA THR A 155 -2.39 8.55 -1.78
C THR A 155 -3.07 7.46 -2.64
N PRO A 156 -4.42 7.26 -2.48
CA PRO A 156 -5.34 7.90 -1.54
C PRO A 156 -4.96 7.63 -0.07
N ALA A 157 -5.07 8.65 0.81
CA ALA A 157 -4.69 8.54 2.21
C ALA A 157 -5.77 7.87 3.07
N ASN A 158 -5.36 7.13 4.09
CA ASN A 158 -6.25 6.46 5.05
C ASN A 158 -6.48 7.36 6.28
N PRO A 159 -7.73 7.64 6.74
CA PRO A 159 -9.00 7.10 6.22
C PRO A 159 -9.76 8.02 5.26
N ASN A 160 -9.37 9.26 5.10
CA ASN A 160 -10.16 10.33 4.45
C ASN A 160 -10.07 10.36 2.92
N LEU A 161 -9.31 9.44 2.32
CA LEU A 161 -9.11 9.27 0.88
C LEU A 161 -8.57 10.52 0.16
N LYS A 162 -7.80 11.33 0.87
CA LYS A 162 -7.14 12.51 0.32
C LYS A 162 -6.23 12.14 -0.85
N ILE A 163 -6.29 12.91 -1.93
CA ILE A 163 -5.48 12.72 -3.13
C ILE A 163 -4.39 13.79 -3.21
N VAL A 164 -3.18 13.37 -3.57
CA VAL A 164 -2.03 14.24 -3.76
C VAL A 164 -1.59 14.19 -5.22
N ASP A 165 -1.28 15.35 -5.82
CA ASP A 165 -0.68 15.43 -7.16
C ASP A 165 0.79 14.98 -7.08
N LEU A 166 1.02 13.71 -7.43
CA LEU A 166 2.34 13.09 -7.32
C LEU A 166 3.37 13.72 -8.25
N GLU A 167 2.96 14.13 -9.45
CA GLU A 167 3.87 14.75 -10.41
C GLU A 167 4.34 16.13 -9.92
N ALA A 168 3.41 16.94 -9.43
CA ALA A 168 3.73 18.27 -8.90
C ALA A 168 4.57 18.19 -7.61
N LEU A 169 4.21 17.27 -6.69
CA LEU A 169 4.97 17.05 -5.46
C LEU A 169 6.39 16.55 -5.74
N SER A 170 6.56 15.60 -6.66
CA SER A 170 7.87 15.07 -7.03
C SER A 170 8.78 16.16 -7.60
N LYS A 171 8.22 17.05 -8.44
CA LYS A 171 8.98 18.21 -8.97
C LYS A 171 9.47 19.15 -7.85
N ILE A 172 8.66 19.38 -6.81
CA ILE A 172 9.06 20.18 -5.65
C ILE A 172 10.13 19.46 -4.84
N ALA A 173 9.93 18.18 -4.52
CA ALA A 173 10.88 17.40 -3.74
C ALA A 173 12.27 17.34 -4.41
N HIS A 174 12.30 17.16 -5.72
CA HIS A 174 13.53 17.05 -6.51
C HIS A 174 14.23 18.40 -6.79
N THR A 175 13.69 19.53 -6.32
CA THR A 175 14.49 20.78 -6.27
C THR A 175 15.72 20.61 -5.36
N ASN A 176 15.68 19.69 -4.40
CA ASN A 176 16.83 19.15 -3.72
C ASN A 176 17.19 17.77 -4.32
N PRO A 177 18.27 17.65 -5.09
CA PRO A 177 18.61 16.43 -5.85
C PRO A 177 18.90 15.21 -4.97
N ASN A 178 19.07 15.40 -3.67
CA ASN A 178 19.29 14.32 -2.72
C ASN A 178 18.00 13.79 -2.09
N THR A 179 16.86 14.41 -2.36
CA THR A 179 15.57 14.01 -1.80
C THR A 179 14.94 12.89 -2.63
N LEU A 180 14.45 11.87 -1.95
CA LEU A 180 13.67 10.76 -2.53
C LEU A 180 12.20 10.94 -2.18
N VAL A 181 11.33 10.70 -3.14
CA VAL A 181 9.87 10.62 -2.93
C VAL A 181 9.47 9.17 -2.76
N ILE A 182 8.85 8.85 -1.63
CA ILE A 182 8.38 7.50 -1.29
C ILE A 182 6.86 7.54 -1.16
N VAL A 183 6.17 6.70 -1.91
CA VAL A 183 4.70 6.63 -1.90
C VAL A 183 4.24 5.25 -1.45
N ASP A 184 3.38 5.21 -0.45
CA ASP A 184 2.58 4.02 -0.16
C ASP A 184 1.39 3.98 -1.13
N ASN A 185 1.46 3.04 -2.08
CA ASN A 185 0.47 2.85 -3.14
C ASN A 185 -0.54 1.72 -2.83
N THR A 186 -0.66 1.33 -1.55
CA THR A 186 -1.47 0.19 -1.12
C THR A 186 -2.94 0.33 -1.50
N PHE A 187 -3.53 1.53 -1.36
CA PHE A 187 -4.95 1.76 -1.68
C PHE A 187 -5.20 1.82 -3.18
N ALA A 188 -4.34 2.50 -3.92
CA ALA A 188 -4.49 2.63 -5.37
C ALA A 188 -4.06 1.36 -6.11
N THR A 189 -3.01 0.70 -5.68
CA THR A 189 -2.42 -0.43 -6.37
C THR A 189 -1.89 -0.08 -7.78
N PRO A 190 -1.07 -0.90 -8.43
CA PRO A 190 -0.65 -0.66 -9.81
C PRO A 190 -1.80 -0.77 -10.84
N TYR A 191 -3.00 -1.19 -10.41
CA TYR A 191 -4.19 -1.17 -11.26
C TYR A 191 -4.67 0.26 -11.52
N MET A 192 -4.71 1.09 -10.49
CA MET A 192 -5.25 2.45 -10.58
C MET A 192 -4.18 3.50 -10.82
N GLN A 193 -3.00 3.36 -10.23
CA GLN A 193 -1.97 4.39 -10.22
C GLN A 193 -0.58 3.78 -10.31
N LYS A 194 0.32 4.43 -11.05
CA LYS A 194 1.72 4.03 -11.21
C LYS A 194 2.63 5.19 -10.81
N PRO A 195 2.96 5.32 -9.53
CA PRO A 195 3.68 6.48 -9.00
C PRO A 195 5.06 6.72 -9.62
N LEU A 196 5.79 5.66 -9.98
CA LEU A 196 7.10 5.79 -10.64
C LEU A 196 7.05 6.60 -11.94
N LYS A 197 5.93 6.52 -12.68
CA LYS A 197 5.72 7.33 -13.90
C LYS A 197 5.44 8.81 -13.62
N LEU A 198 5.10 9.12 -12.39
CA LEU A 198 4.79 10.47 -11.92
C LEU A 198 5.98 11.12 -11.18
N GLY A 199 7.17 10.52 -11.29
CA GLY A 199 8.40 11.04 -10.72
C GLY A 199 8.69 10.56 -9.29
N VAL A 200 7.93 9.62 -8.76
CA VAL A 200 8.21 8.99 -7.46
C VAL A 200 9.41 8.06 -7.59
N ASP A 201 10.27 8.00 -6.56
CA ASP A 201 11.49 7.18 -6.57
C ASP A 201 11.27 5.77 -6.04
N ILE A 202 10.44 5.63 -5.02
CA ILE A 202 10.18 4.36 -4.34
C ILE A 202 8.68 4.20 -4.10
N VAL A 203 8.14 3.07 -4.51
CA VAL A 203 6.76 2.67 -4.22
C VAL A 203 6.79 1.56 -3.18
N VAL A 204 5.98 1.70 -2.13
CA VAL A 204 5.78 0.66 -1.13
C VAL A 204 4.33 0.17 -1.15
N HIS A 205 4.14 -1.10 -0.79
CA HIS A 205 2.84 -1.73 -0.67
C HIS A 205 2.75 -2.59 0.58
N SER A 206 1.63 -2.53 1.25
CA SER A 206 1.15 -3.66 2.03
C SER A 206 0.52 -4.67 1.07
N ALA A 207 1.26 -5.71 0.69
CA ALA A 207 0.75 -6.76 -0.19
C ALA A 207 -0.31 -7.63 0.49
N THR A 208 -0.47 -7.49 1.81
CA THR A 208 -1.56 -8.01 2.65
C THR A 208 -2.95 -7.68 2.07
N LYS A 209 -3.07 -6.55 1.34
CA LYS A 209 -4.31 -5.94 0.87
C LYS A 209 -4.66 -6.46 -0.54
N TYR A 210 -5.11 -5.61 -1.43
CA TYR A 210 -5.56 -5.95 -2.79
C TYR A 210 -4.62 -6.83 -3.61
N LEU A 211 -3.29 -6.72 -3.42
CA LEU A 211 -2.33 -7.51 -4.20
C LEU A 211 -2.47 -9.02 -3.90
N ASN A 212 -2.54 -9.40 -2.63
CA ASN A 212 -2.92 -10.75 -2.23
C ASN A 212 -4.43 -10.97 -2.43
N GLY A 213 -5.26 -10.11 -1.80
CA GLY A 213 -6.70 -9.99 -1.98
C GLY A 213 -7.55 -11.13 -1.45
N HIS A 214 -7.02 -11.93 -0.49
CA HIS A 214 -7.70 -13.10 0.07
C HIS A 214 -7.69 -13.15 1.61
N GLY A 215 -7.20 -12.11 2.28
CA GLY A 215 -7.25 -11.98 3.74
C GLY A 215 -6.38 -12.98 4.54
N ASP A 216 -5.48 -13.71 3.89
CA ASP A 216 -4.78 -14.88 4.43
C ASP A 216 -3.25 -14.73 4.54
N VAL A 217 -2.68 -13.60 4.11
CA VAL A 217 -1.23 -13.34 4.11
C VAL A 217 -0.90 -11.93 4.58
N ILE A 218 0.13 -11.79 5.40
CA ILE A 218 0.77 -10.52 5.72
C ILE A 218 2.06 -10.41 4.91
N ALA A 219 2.21 -9.36 4.11
CA ALA A 219 3.41 -9.12 3.33
C ALA A 219 3.58 -7.64 2.96
N GLY A 220 4.81 -7.27 2.59
CA GLY A 220 5.16 -5.97 2.06
C GLY A 220 5.96 -6.10 0.76
N LEU A 221 5.81 -5.12 -0.12
CA LEU A 221 6.58 -5.05 -1.37
C LEU A 221 7.13 -3.65 -1.55
N VAL A 222 8.32 -3.56 -2.11
CA VAL A 222 8.95 -2.30 -2.53
C VAL A 222 9.26 -2.39 -4.01
N VAL A 223 9.06 -1.31 -4.76
CA VAL A 223 9.46 -1.21 -6.17
C VAL A 223 10.21 0.08 -6.39
N THR A 224 11.38 -0.01 -7.03
CA THR A 224 12.24 1.14 -7.30
C THR A 224 13.24 0.83 -8.43
N ARG A 225 14.21 1.73 -8.67
CA ARG A 225 15.33 1.44 -9.56
C ARG A 225 16.27 0.39 -8.96
N GLN A 226 17.00 -0.34 -9.81
CA GLN A 226 17.83 -1.49 -9.41
C GLN A 226 18.84 -1.15 -8.31
N GLU A 227 19.56 -0.04 -8.44
CA GLU A 227 20.57 0.38 -7.46
C GLU A 227 19.99 0.59 -6.05
N LEU A 228 18.84 1.26 -5.92
CA LEU A 228 18.16 1.42 -4.63
C LEU A 228 17.59 0.12 -4.11
N ALA A 229 17.08 -0.74 -4.99
CA ALA A 229 16.58 -2.05 -4.60
C ALA A 229 17.68 -2.90 -3.98
N ASP A 230 18.87 -2.89 -4.56
CA ASP A 230 20.03 -3.60 -4.01
C ASP A 230 20.44 -3.06 -2.64
N GLN A 231 20.48 -1.72 -2.48
CA GLN A 231 20.75 -1.10 -1.18
C GLN A 231 19.69 -1.50 -0.13
N ILE A 232 18.39 -1.44 -0.49
CA ILE A 232 17.30 -1.82 0.42
C ILE A 232 17.38 -3.31 0.78
N ARG A 233 17.73 -4.18 -0.18
CA ARG A 233 17.89 -5.61 0.06
C ARG A 233 19.08 -5.91 0.99
N PHE A 234 20.25 -5.35 0.69
CA PHE A 234 21.47 -5.72 1.42
C PHE A 234 21.65 -4.97 2.73
N VAL A 235 21.20 -3.72 2.84
CA VAL A 235 21.27 -2.94 4.08
C VAL A 235 19.97 -3.06 4.88
N GLY A 236 18.87 -2.59 4.34
CA GLY A 236 17.60 -2.50 5.08
C GLY A 236 17.05 -3.86 5.48
N LEU A 237 16.89 -4.76 4.50
CA LEU A 237 16.31 -6.09 4.75
C LEU A 237 17.31 -7.04 5.41
N LYS A 238 18.50 -7.21 4.80
CA LYS A 238 19.45 -8.24 5.25
C LYS A 238 20.07 -7.91 6.60
N ASP A 239 20.55 -6.66 6.77
CA ASP A 239 21.39 -6.29 7.91
C ASP A 239 20.61 -5.65 9.07
N MET A 240 19.52 -4.92 8.77
CA MET A 240 18.81 -4.14 9.79
C MET A 240 17.53 -4.80 10.29
N THR A 241 16.59 -5.13 9.39
CA THR A 241 15.24 -5.55 9.83
C THR A 241 15.05 -7.06 9.87
N GLY A 242 15.68 -7.79 8.97
CA GLY A 242 15.43 -9.23 8.80
C GLY A 242 13.98 -9.56 8.41
N ALA A 243 13.22 -8.62 7.86
CA ALA A 243 11.80 -8.75 7.52
C ALA A 243 11.59 -9.65 6.28
N VAL A 244 12.06 -10.87 6.33
CA VAL A 244 12.07 -11.84 5.22
C VAL A 244 10.69 -12.41 4.97
N LEU A 245 10.21 -12.37 3.73
CA LEU A 245 8.99 -13.06 3.31
C LEU A 245 9.28 -14.55 3.06
N GLY A 246 8.47 -15.42 3.62
CA GLY A 246 8.56 -16.86 3.39
C GLY A 246 8.12 -17.24 1.96
N PRO A 247 8.71 -18.32 1.40
CA PRO A 247 8.34 -18.79 0.05
C PRO A 247 6.86 -19.20 -0.07
N GLN A 248 6.25 -19.72 0.99
CA GLN A 248 4.85 -20.10 1.04
C GLN A 248 3.94 -18.87 0.88
N GLU A 249 4.21 -17.80 1.63
CA GLU A 249 3.46 -16.54 1.58
C GLU A 249 3.66 -15.87 0.21
N ALA A 250 4.88 -15.90 -0.33
CA ALA A 250 5.17 -15.41 -1.68
C ALA A 250 4.33 -16.15 -2.74
N TYR A 251 4.19 -17.47 -2.62
CA TYR A 251 3.35 -18.28 -3.50
C TYR A 251 1.87 -17.88 -3.44
N TYR A 252 1.31 -17.64 -2.24
CA TYR A 252 -0.07 -17.19 -2.09
C TYR A 252 -0.31 -15.85 -2.80
N ILE A 253 0.62 -14.91 -2.67
CA ILE A 253 0.50 -13.62 -3.36
C ILE A 253 0.63 -13.80 -4.88
N ILE A 254 1.57 -14.62 -5.38
CA ILE A 254 1.68 -14.94 -6.81
C ILE A 254 0.37 -15.52 -7.34
N ARG A 255 -0.28 -16.40 -6.56
CA ARG A 255 -1.59 -16.97 -6.90
C ARG A 255 -2.69 -15.91 -6.91
N GLY A 256 -2.74 -15.05 -5.90
CA GLY A 256 -3.68 -13.93 -5.79
C GLY A 256 -3.56 -12.94 -6.96
N LEU A 257 -2.33 -12.63 -7.36
CA LEU A 257 -2.07 -11.71 -8.49
C LEU A 257 -2.61 -12.22 -9.83
N LYS A 258 -2.81 -13.53 -10.03
CA LYS A 258 -3.39 -14.05 -11.28
C LYS A 258 -4.81 -13.57 -11.56
N THR A 259 -5.56 -13.20 -10.53
CA THR A 259 -6.93 -12.68 -10.62
C THR A 259 -7.01 -11.18 -10.24
N PHE A 260 -5.87 -10.52 -10.12
CA PHE A 260 -5.77 -9.16 -9.60
C PHE A 260 -6.61 -8.16 -10.41
N GLU A 261 -6.48 -8.13 -11.75
CA GLU A 261 -7.19 -7.17 -12.59
C GLU A 261 -8.72 -7.36 -12.48
N ILE A 262 -9.23 -8.58 -12.62
CA ILE A 262 -10.67 -8.85 -12.54
C ILE A 262 -11.26 -8.59 -11.15
N ARG A 263 -10.47 -8.79 -10.09
CA ARG A 263 -10.88 -8.41 -8.73
C ARG A 263 -10.99 -6.89 -8.60
N MET A 264 -9.97 -6.16 -9.05
CA MET A 264 -9.99 -4.69 -8.99
C MET A 264 -11.14 -4.09 -9.80
N GLU A 265 -11.43 -4.62 -10.98
CA GLU A 265 -12.59 -4.20 -11.79
C GLU A 265 -13.91 -4.39 -11.03
N ARG A 266 -14.09 -5.54 -10.37
CA ARG A 266 -15.29 -5.83 -9.59
C ARG A 266 -15.37 -4.95 -8.35
N HIS A 267 -14.30 -4.80 -7.59
CA HIS A 267 -14.21 -3.92 -6.44
C HIS A 267 -14.62 -2.48 -6.80
N CYS A 268 -14.00 -1.90 -7.83
CA CYS A 268 -14.28 -0.52 -8.26
C CYS A 268 -15.72 -0.37 -8.78
N LYS A 269 -16.24 -1.36 -9.51
CA LYS A 269 -17.63 -1.36 -9.96
C LYS A 269 -18.62 -1.34 -8.79
N ASN A 270 -18.42 -2.25 -7.82
CA ASN A 270 -19.26 -2.32 -6.62
C ASN A 270 -19.20 -1.00 -5.83
N ALA A 271 -17.99 -0.45 -5.65
CA ALA A 271 -17.80 0.80 -4.92
C ALA A 271 -18.57 1.97 -5.52
N ARG A 272 -18.56 2.15 -6.84
CA ARG A 272 -19.33 3.22 -7.50
C ARG A 272 -20.83 3.11 -7.20
N THR A 273 -21.39 1.89 -7.28
CA THR A 273 -22.82 1.66 -6.99
C THR A 273 -23.15 1.95 -5.50
N ILE A 274 -22.26 1.56 -4.58
CA ILE A 274 -22.45 1.84 -3.15
C ILE A 274 -22.29 3.34 -2.86
N VAL A 275 -21.37 4.04 -3.50
CA VAL A 275 -21.23 5.49 -3.38
C VAL A 275 -22.50 6.21 -3.81
N ASP A 276 -23.12 5.80 -4.92
CA ASP A 276 -24.39 6.36 -5.40
C ASP A 276 -25.53 6.16 -4.41
N PHE A 277 -25.58 4.99 -3.74
CA PHE A 277 -26.51 4.69 -2.68
C PHE A 277 -26.26 5.55 -1.44
N LEU A 278 -25.05 5.56 -0.90
CA LEU A 278 -24.69 6.28 0.31
C LEU A 278 -24.86 7.80 0.15
N ASN A 279 -24.53 8.35 -1.01
CA ASN A 279 -24.60 9.79 -1.29
C ASN A 279 -26.07 10.32 -1.32
N LYS A 280 -27.04 9.42 -1.50
CA LYS A 280 -28.48 9.77 -1.49
C LYS A 280 -29.16 9.42 -0.17
N HIS A 281 -28.49 8.67 0.72
CA HIS A 281 -29.11 8.13 1.91
C HIS A 281 -29.29 9.22 3.00
N PRO A 282 -30.52 9.38 3.60
CA PRO A 282 -30.82 10.49 4.52
C PRO A 282 -30.01 10.49 5.82
N LYS A 283 -29.51 9.33 6.27
CA LYS A 283 -28.68 9.17 7.47
C LYS A 283 -27.19 9.46 7.23
N VAL A 284 -26.77 9.54 5.98
CA VAL A 284 -25.40 9.89 5.59
C VAL A 284 -25.31 11.40 5.43
N GLU A 285 -24.32 12.01 6.05
CA GLU A 285 -24.06 13.44 5.96
C GLU A 285 -23.16 13.77 4.78
N LYS A 286 -22.10 12.95 4.58
CA LYS A 286 -21.11 13.17 3.54
C LYS A 286 -20.45 11.85 3.14
N VAL A 287 -20.12 11.71 1.87
CA VAL A 287 -19.32 10.61 1.34
C VAL A 287 -17.98 11.13 0.85
N TYR A 288 -16.90 10.47 1.26
CA TYR A 288 -15.54 10.70 0.76
C TYR A 288 -15.21 9.60 -0.23
N TYR A 289 -15.08 9.95 -1.48
CA TYR A 289 -14.70 9.04 -2.56
C TYR A 289 -14.06 9.85 -3.69
N PRO A 290 -12.85 9.49 -4.17
CA PRO A 290 -12.14 10.29 -5.15
C PRO A 290 -12.87 10.46 -6.49
N GLY A 291 -13.85 9.59 -6.78
CA GLY A 291 -14.68 9.65 -7.98
C GLY A 291 -15.90 10.59 -7.89
N LEU A 292 -16.14 11.25 -6.77
CA LEU A 292 -17.17 12.27 -6.67
C LEU A 292 -16.63 13.65 -7.08
N GLU A 293 -17.35 14.38 -7.93
CA GLU A 293 -16.96 15.74 -8.35
C GLU A 293 -16.84 16.71 -7.18
N THR A 294 -17.51 16.42 -6.06
CA THR A 294 -17.42 17.18 -4.81
C THR A 294 -16.17 16.88 -3.99
N HIS A 295 -15.40 15.86 -4.35
CA HIS A 295 -14.16 15.52 -3.68
C HIS A 295 -13.05 16.50 -4.07
N SER A 296 -12.34 17.08 -3.09
CA SER A 296 -11.32 18.12 -3.33
C SER A 296 -10.17 17.67 -4.25
N GLY A 297 -9.91 16.36 -4.32
CA GLY A 297 -8.88 15.76 -5.18
C GLY A 297 -9.42 15.16 -6.49
N TYR A 298 -10.69 15.41 -6.86
CA TYR A 298 -11.32 14.75 -8.02
C TYR A 298 -10.55 14.95 -9.33
N GLU A 299 -10.18 16.19 -9.67
CA GLU A 299 -9.48 16.49 -10.93
C GLU A 299 -8.06 15.88 -10.95
N ILE A 300 -7.40 15.81 -9.79
CA ILE A 300 -6.10 15.15 -9.65
C ILE A 300 -6.26 13.64 -9.84
N ALA A 301 -7.24 13.02 -9.15
CA ALA A 301 -7.52 11.60 -9.28
C ALA A 301 -7.85 11.22 -10.72
N LYS A 302 -8.71 12.00 -11.40
CA LYS A 302 -9.09 11.81 -12.81
C LYS A 302 -7.88 11.91 -13.76
N LYS A 303 -6.89 12.75 -13.45
CA LYS A 303 -5.66 12.91 -14.24
C LYS A 303 -4.70 11.74 -14.06
N GLN A 304 -4.49 11.28 -12.80
CA GLN A 304 -3.40 10.35 -12.48
C GLN A 304 -3.82 8.91 -12.22
N MET A 305 -5.12 8.64 -12.04
CA MET A 305 -5.66 7.31 -11.73
C MET A 305 -6.51 6.77 -12.89
N LYS A 306 -6.44 5.44 -13.13
CA LYS A 306 -7.29 4.73 -14.09
C LYS A 306 -8.74 4.61 -13.62
N ASP A 307 -8.95 4.46 -12.30
CA ASP A 307 -10.23 4.35 -11.60
C ASP A 307 -10.08 4.92 -10.20
N PHE A 308 -11.17 5.08 -9.45
CA PHE A 308 -11.19 5.77 -8.16
C PHE A 308 -11.10 4.85 -6.96
N GLY A 309 -10.99 3.54 -7.17
CA GLY A 309 -10.77 2.54 -6.12
C GLY A 309 -12.04 2.00 -5.48
N ALA A 310 -11.83 1.24 -4.42
CA ALA A 310 -12.91 0.55 -3.71
C ALA A 310 -12.90 0.80 -2.20
N MET A 311 -12.16 1.80 -1.77
CA MET A 311 -12.28 2.35 -0.44
C MET A 311 -13.30 3.49 -0.45
N ILE A 312 -14.21 3.46 0.50
CA ILE A 312 -15.21 4.51 0.72
C ILE A 312 -15.12 4.92 2.17
N SER A 313 -15.12 6.23 2.43
CA SER A 313 -15.37 6.73 3.78
C SER A 313 -16.62 7.61 3.75
N PHE A 314 -17.41 7.56 4.81
CA PHE A 314 -18.62 8.37 4.90
C PHE A 314 -18.91 8.79 6.34
N GLU A 315 -19.55 9.95 6.47
CA GLU A 315 -19.98 10.51 7.75
C GLU A 315 -21.45 10.17 8.02
N LEU A 316 -21.74 9.71 9.22
CA LEU A 316 -23.10 9.46 9.67
C LEU A 316 -23.63 10.64 10.47
N LYS A 317 -24.87 11.01 10.20
CA LYS A 317 -25.65 11.88 11.10
C LYS A 317 -25.89 11.14 12.42
N GLY A 318 -25.65 11.81 13.56
CA GLY A 318 -25.72 11.18 14.87
C GLY A 318 -24.39 10.75 15.47
N GLY A 319 -23.28 10.96 14.73
CA GLY A 319 -21.91 10.86 15.27
C GLY A 319 -21.55 9.46 15.80
N PHE A 320 -20.91 9.43 16.97
CA PHE A 320 -20.29 8.23 17.55
C PHE A 320 -21.27 7.06 17.76
N GLU A 321 -22.46 7.33 18.32
CA GLU A 321 -23.45 6.28 18.59
C GLU A 321 -24.10 5.76 17.30
N ALA A 322 -24.26 6.60 16.27
CA ALA A 322 -24.72 6.17 14.96
C ALA A 322 -23.72 5.21 14.31
N GLY A 323 -22.42 5.53 14.37
CA GLY A 323 -21.36 4.64 13.88
C GLY A 323 -21.39 3.26 14.54
N LYS A 324 -21.44 3.22 15.87
CA LYS A 324 -21.54 1.95 16.63
C LYS A 324 -22.82 1.18 16.31
N THR A 325 -23.94 1.88 16.24
CA THR A 325 -25.24 1.24 15.96
C THR A 325 -25.24 0.61 14.58
N LEU A 326 -24.77 1.32 13.55
CA LEU A 326 -24.63 0.76 12.22
C LEU A 326 -23.81 -0.53 12.27
N LEU A 327 -22.56 -0.46 12.73
CA LEU A 327 -21.63 -1.58 12.66
C LEU A 327 -22.11 -2.81 13.44
N ASN A 328 -22.77 -2.60 14.60
CA ASN A 328 -23.26 -3.70 15.44
C ASN A 328 -24.50 -4.39 14.85
N ASN A 329 -25.16 -3.83 13.83
CA ASN A 329 -26.36 -4.39 13.22
C ASN A 329 -26.12 -4.97 11.81
N LEU A 330 -24.91 -4.86 11.25
CA LEU A 330 -24.56 -5.47 9.97
C LEU A 330 -24.46 -6.99 10.10
N LYS A 331 -24.80 -7.70 9.04
CA LYS A 331 -24.87 -9.17 8.99
C LYS A 331 -23.95 -9.78 7.92
N LEU A 332 -23.71 -9.07 6.82
CA LEU A 332 -22.85 -9.44 5.72
C LEU A 332 -21.51 -8.73 5.78
N CYS A 333 -21.54 -7.40 5.86
CA CYS A 333 -20.33 -6.60 5.95
C CYS A 333 -19.59 -6.91 7.25
N SER A 334 -18.39 -7.45 7.14
CA SER A 334 -17.62 -7.91 8.31
C SER A 334 -17.04 -6.73 9.09
N LEU A 335 -17.36 -6.66 10.39
CA LEU A 335 -16.78 -5.69 11.32
C LEU A 335 -15.33 -6.08 11.60
N ALA A 336 -14.41 -5.54 10.83
CA ALA A 336 -12.98 -5.85 10.94
C ALA A 336 -12.12 -4.67 10.51
N VAL A 337 -10.87 -4.68 10.97
CA VAL A 337 -9.80 -3.87 10.38
C VAL A 337 -9.30 -4.54 9.11
N SER A 338 -8.36 -3.94 8.39
CA SER A 338 -7.87 -4.36 7.08
C SER A 338 -8.69 -3.79 5.91
N LEU A 339 -8.38 -4.22 4.70
CA LEU A 339 -9.03 -3.81 3.46
C LEU A 339 -8.55 -4.68 2.29
N GLY A 340 -9.27 -4.62 1.18
CA GLY A 340 -8.83 -5.20 -0.09
C GLY A 340 -8.99 -6.70 -0.21
N ASP A 341 -9.76 -7.31 0.69
CA ASP A 341 -10.12 -8.70 0.69
C ASP A 341 -11.35 -8.95 -0.21
N THR A 342 -11.64 -10.21 -0.50
CA THR A 342 -12.84 -10.62 -1.27
C THR A 342 -14.12 -10.23 -0.55
N GLU A 343 -14.10 -10.25 0.78
CA GLU A 343 -15.19 -9.86 1.67
C GLU A 343 -15.24 -8.34 1.87
N THR A 344 -16.44 -7.81 2.01
CA THR A 344 -16.64 -6.41 2.40
C THR A 344 -16.31 -6.21 3.88
N LEU A 345 -15.32 -5.34 4.16
CA LEU A 345 -14.90 -5.00 5.51
C LEU A 345 -15.33 -3.59 5.88
N ILE A 346 -15.82 -3.40 7.10
CA ILE A 346 -16.26 -2.11 7.60
C ILE A 346 -15.67 -1.82 8.98
N GLN A 347 -15.30 -0.56 9.21
CA GLN A 347 -14.83 -0.13 10.54
C GLN A 347 -15.31 1.28 10.85
N HIS A 348 -15.46 1.54 12.15
CA HIS A 348 -15.69 2.86 12.73
C HIS A 348 -14.42 3.30 13.46
N PRO A 349 -13.56 4.14 12.86
CA PRO A 349 -12.25 4.47 13.43
C PRO A 349 -12.33 5.01 14.86
N ALA A 350 -13.30 5.87 15.16
CA ALA A 350 -13.43 6.50 16.48
C ALA A 350 -13.67 5.50 17.62
N SER A 351 -14.43 4.41 17.40
CA SER A 351 -14.68 3.38 18.41
C SER A 351 -13.73 2.18 18.33
N MET A 352 -12.89 2.09 17.30
CA MET A 352 -12.00 0.95 17.05
C MET A 352 -10.54 1.39 17.06
N THR A 353 -9.97 1.64 15.89
CA THR A 353 -8.51 1.88 15.73
C THR A 353 -8.01 3.14 16.44
N HIS A 354 -8.85 4.13 16.68
CA HIS A 354 -8.52 5.39 17.35
C HIS A 354 -9.28 5.57 18.68
N SER A 355 -9.81 4.48 19.23
CA SER A 355 -10.48 4.53 20.55
C SER A 355 -9.60 4.98 21.72
N PRO A 356 -8.25 4.78 21.71
CA PRO A 356 -7.39 5.30 22.78
C PRO A 356 -7.11 6.81 22.69
N TYR A 357 -7.45 7.47 21.57
CA TYR A 357 -7.20 8.90 21.36
C TYR A 357 -8.36 9.75 21.87
N THR A 358 -8.07 10.97 22.35
CA THR A 358 -9.12 11.94 22.69
C THR A 358 -9.88 12.38 21.43
N LYS A 359 -11.04 13.00 21.63
CA LYS A 359 -11.82 13.53 20.51
C LYS A 359 -11.04 14.58 19.71
N GLU A 360 -10.36 15.47 20.40
CA GLU A 360 -9.54 16.54 19.82
C GLU A 360 -8.38 15.97 18.97
N GLU A 361 -7.72 14.92 19.46
CA GLU A 361 -6.66 14.25 18.72
C GLU A 361 -7.19 13.55 17.46
N ARG A 362 -8.36 12.91 17.54
CA ARG A 362 -8.99 12.29 16.37
C ARG A 362 -9.39 13.32 15.33
N GLU A 363 -10.05 14.42 15.75
CA GLU A 363 -10.47 15.50 14.86
C GLU A 363 -9.28 16.19 14.18
N ALA A 364 -8.17 16.37 14.91
CA ALA A 364 -6.91 16.88 14.34
C ALA A 364 -6.33 15.97 13.26
N ALA A 365 -6.59 14.64 13.36
CA ALA A 365 -6.24 13.65 12.35
C ALA A 365 -7.30 13.49 11.25
N GLY A 366 -8.38 14.30 11.25
CA GLY A 366 -9.49 14.21 10.30
C GLY A 366 -10.42 13.02 10.55
N ILE A 367 -10.45 12.49 11.77
CA ILE A 367 -11.30 11.36 12.17
C ILE A 367 -12.40 11.89 13.09
N THR A 368 -13.55 12.12 12.51
CA THR A 368 -14.73 12.57 13.23
C THR A 368 -15.43 11.41 13.95
N ASP A 369 -16.34 11.75 14.84
CA ASP A 369 -17.12 10.77 15.59
C ASP A 369 -18.10 9.96 14.72
N GLY A 370 -18.48 10.45 13.54
CA GLY A 370 -19.40 9.77 12.62
C GLY A 370 -18.72 9.08 11.45
N LEU A 371 -17.38 9.13 11.37
CA LEU A 371 -16.65 8.59 10.24
C LEU A 371 -16.68 7.05 10.21
N VAL A 372 -17.16 6.50 9.12
CA VAL A 372 -17.13 5.06 8.83
C VAL A 372 -16.26 4.83 7.60
N ARG A 373 -15.43 3.79 7.62
CA ARG A 373 -14.62 3.36 6.48
C ARG A 373 -15.09 1.99 5.99
N LEU A 374 -15.37 1.88 4.70
CA LEU A 374 -15.82 0.67 4.01
C LEU A 374 -14.77 0.25 2.97
N SER A 375 -14.27 -0.97 3.07
CA SER A 375 -13.51 -1.65 2.03
C SER A 375 -14.48 -2.56 1.28
N VAL A 376 -14.83 -2.19 0.06
CA VAL A 376 -15.84 -2.90 -0.72
C VAL A 376 -15.28 -4.19 -1.28
N GLY A 377 -15.97 -5.30 -1.03
CA GLY A 377 -15.62 -6.64 -1.47
C GLY A 377 -16.16 -7.00 -2.86
N LEU A 378 -16.18 -8.31 -3.14
CA LEU A 378 -16.56 -8.90 -4.43
C LEU A 378 -17.97 -9.49 -4.45
N GLU A 379 -18.70 -9.41 -3.34
CA GLU A 379 -20.06 -9.91 -3.20
C GLU A 379 -20.99 -9.26 -4.25
N ASN A 380 -22.22 -9.76 -4.37
CA ASN A 380 -23.22 -9.07 -5.15
C ASN A 380 -23.51 -7.70 -4.50
N VAL A 381 -23.42 -6.65 -5.28
CA VAL A 381 -23.52 -5.29 -4.75
C VAL A 381 -24.87 -5.01 -4.11
N GLU A 382 -25.92 -5.64 -4.61
CA GLU A 382 -27.29 -5.55 -4.07
C GLU A 382 -27.36 -6.11 -2.64
N ASP A 383 -26.62 -7.18 -2.34
CA ASP A 383 -26.57 -7.78 -1.00
C ASP A 383 -25.82 -6.89 -0.02
N ILE A 384 -24.71 -6.27 -0.46
CA ILE A 384 -23.97 -5.28 0.35
C ILE A 384 -24.86 -4.09 0.68
N ILE A 385 -25.56 -3.54 -0.33
CA ILE A 385 -26.48 -2.41 -0.14
C ILE A 385 -27.62 -2.77 0.80
N ALA A 386 -28.22 -3.95 0.65
CA ALA A 386 -29.31 -4.41 1.53
C ALA A 386 -28.83 -4.53 2.99
N ASP A 387 -27.60 -4.98 3.22
CA ASP A 387 -27.02 -5.04 4.57
C ASP A 387 -26.75 -3.67 5.16
N LEU A 388 -26.20 -2.75 4.35
CA LEU A 388 -25.98 -1.35 4.77
C LEU A 388 -27.32 -0.66 5.08
N GLU A 389 -28.35 -0.81 4.23
CA GLU A 389 -29.68 -0.21 4.40
C GLU A 389 -30.32 -0.69 5.71
N GLN A 390 -30.38 -2.01 5.95
CA GLN A 390 -30.99 -2.53 7.17
C GLN A 390 -30.23 -2.09 8.44
N GLY A 391 -28.92 -1.88 8.35
CA GLY A 391 -28.12 -1.33 9.44
C GLY A 391 -28.38 0.18 9.66
N LEU A 392 -28.50 0.95 8.57
CA LEU A 392 -28.80 2.38 8.60
C LEU A 392 -30.22 2.67 9.12
N GLU A 393 -31.19 1.78 8.90
CA GLU A 393 -32.55 1.87 9.48
C GLU A 393 -32.57 1.81 11.01
N LYS A 394 -31.52 1.31 11.66
CA LYS A 394 -31.41 1.21 13.13
C LYS A 394 -30.88 2.47 13.81
N ILE A 395 -30.39 3.45 13.03
CA ILE A 395 -29.85 4.71 13.54
C ILE A 395 -30.96 5.77 13.81
#